data_1c8534be5205094ef17ec61b7b2e10fd
#
_entry.id   1c8534be5205094ef17ec61b7b2e10fd
#
_cell.length_a   1.000
_cell.length_b   1.000
_cell.length_c   1.000
_cell.angle_alpha   90.00
_cell.angle_beta   90.00
_cell.angle_gamma   90.00
#
_symmetry.space_group_name_H-M   'P 1'
#
loop_
_entity.id
_entity.type
_entity.pdbx_description
1 polymer ?
#
loop_
_entity_poly.entity_id
_entity_poly.type
_entity_poly.pdbx_seq_one_letter_code
_entity_poly.pdbx_strand_id
1 'polypeptide(L)'
;NGCFDILHAGHVTYLAKAKEQVDLLIVALNSDSSVRKIKGANRPIIGEADRALVLCSLESVNSVILFDEATPLNLIKSIKPNVLFKGNDYTMKNVVGAKEMKKWGGKVILIPVVKGKSTTKIIKKIN
;
A
#
# COMPACT_ATOMS: atom_id res chain seq x y z
N ASN A 1 -2.83 0.50 0.63
CA ASN A 1 -2.23 -0.77 1.04
C ASN A 1 -1.08 -1.18 0.12
N GLY A 2 -0.18 -1.99 0.63
CA GLY A 2 0.92 -2.51 -0.15
C GLY A 2 1.99 -3.20 0.67
N CYS A 3 2.98 -3.77 -0.02
CA CYS A 3 4.10 -4.46 0.61
C CYS A 3 5.19 -3.49 1.08
N PHE A 4 5.42 -2.42 0.34
CA PHE A 4 6.43 -1.41 0.65
C PHE A 4 7.78 -2.01 1.03
N ASP A 5 8.18 -3.03 0.26
CA ASP A 5 9.45 -3.70 0.45
C ASP A 5 10.54 -2.89 -0.24
N ILE A 6 11.59 -2.53 0.47
CA ILE A 6 12.62 -1.59 0.01
C ILE A 6 11.99 -0.26 -0.44
N LEU A 7 11.70 0.60 0.53
CA LEU A 7 11.07 1.90 0.27
C LEU A 7 11.91 2.73 -0.71
N HIS A 8 11.26 3.32 -1.70
CA HIS A 8 11.93 4.13 -2.72
C HIS A 8 11.13 5.39 -3.05
N ALA A 9 11.68 6.24 -3.91
CA ALA A 9 11.08 7.52 -4.26
C ALA A 9 9.65 7.39 -4.81
N GLY A 10 9.35 6.31 -5.51
CA GLY A 10 7.99 6.04 -6.00
C GLY A 10 6.98 5.91 -4.88
N HIS A 11 7.33 5.17 -3.83
CA HIS A 11 6.48 5.04 -2.64
C HIS A 11 6.28 6.37 -1.93
N VAL A 12 7.35 7.11 -1.70
CA VAL A 12 7.31 8.41 -1.00
C VAL A 12 6.44 9.41 -1.75
N THR A 13 6.61 9.51 -3.06
CA THR A 13 5.83 10.42 -3.91
C THR A 13 4.35 10.03 -3.92
N TYR A 14 4.05 8.75 -4.04
CA TYR A 14 2.70 8.21 -4.02
C TYR A 14 1.99 8.57 -2.70
N LEU A 15 2.65 8.30 -1.58
CA LEU A 15 2.09 8.56 -0.25
C LEU A 15 1.91 10.06 0.01
N ALA A 16 2.83 10.89 -0.44
CA ALA A 16 2.70 12.34 -0.32
C ALA A 16 1.49 12.87 -1.09
N LYS A 17 1.29 12.39 -2.32
CA LYS A 17 0.12 12.78 -3.14
C LYS A 17 -1.19 12.33 -2.50
N ALA A 18 -1.22 11.13 -1.92
CA ALA A 18 -2.39 10.64 -1.20
C ALA A 18 -2.70 11.54 -0.01
N LYS A 19 -1.70 11.86 0.80
CA LYS A 19 -1.87 12.69 1.99
C LYS A 19 -2.39 14.08 1.68
N GLU A 20 -2.04 14.68 0.55
CA GLU A 20 -2.54 15.99 0.13
C GLU A 20 -4.07 16.05 0.03
N GLN A 21 -4.73 14.92 -0.15
CA GLN A 21 -6.15 14.82 -0.40
C GLN A 21 -6.97 14.42 0.83
N VAL A 22 -6.32 14.10 1.94
CA VAL A 22 -7.00 13.62 3.16
C VAL A 22 -6.37 14.21 4.41
N ASP A 23 -7.10 14.17 5.52
CA ASP A 23 -6.60 14.62 6.81
C ASP A 23 -5.72 13.58 7.48
N LEU A 24 -6.10 12.30 7.37
CA LEU A 24 -5.38 11.18 7.95
C LEU A 24 -5.11 10.14 6.87
N LEU A 25 -3.85 9.73 6.74
CA LEU A 25 -3.44 8.66 5.84
C LEU A 25 -3.03 7.44 6.65
N ILE A 26 -3.76 6.35 6.46
CA ILE A 26 -3.46 5.04 7.05
C ILE A 26 -2.89 4.15 5.97
N VAL A 27 -1.74 3.54 6.23
CA VAL A 27 -1.15 2.56 5.34
C VAL A 27 -1.45 1.16 5.86
N ALA A 28 -2.16 0.36 5.09
CA ALA A 28 -2.35 -1.05 5.35
C ALA A 28 -1.16 -1.80 4.75
N LEU A 29 -0.36 -2.42 5.61
CA LEU A 29 0.92 -3.04 5.25
C LEU A 29 0.78 -4.56 5.25
N ASN A 30 1.11 -5.19 4.13
CA ASN A 30 1.16 -6.64 4.06
C ASN A 30 2.24 -7.16 5.02
N SER A 31 1.86 -8.10 5.90
CA SER A 31 2.81 -8.78 6.79
C SER A 31 3.79 -9.63 5.98
N ASP A 32 4.82 -10.16 6.62
CA ASP A 32 5.78 -11.04 5.95
C ASP A 32 5.08 -12.26 5.35
N SER A 33 4.17 -12.88 6.09
CA SER A 33 3.41 -14.03 5.58
C SER A 33 2.51 -13.65 4.41
N SER A 34 1.89 -12.49 4.46
CA SER A 34 1.06 -11.96 3.38
C SER A 34 1.90 -11.72 2.11
N VAL A 35 3.07 -11.10 2.25
CA VAL A 35 3.98 -10.86 1.12
C VAL A 35 4.41 -12.19 0.48
N ARG A 36 4.76 -13.18 1.28
CA ARG A 36 5.12 -14.51 0.75
C ARG A 36 3.99 -15.14 -0.06
N LYS A 37 2.75 -14.98 0.37
CA LYS A 37 1.58 -15.50 -0.36
C LYS A 37 1.44 -14.91 -1.76
N ILE A 38 1.77 -13.62 -1.93
CA ILE A 38 1.55 -12.91 -3.19
C ILE A 38 2.80 -12.71 -4.04
N LYS A 39 3.99 -12.72 -3.43
CA LYS A 39 5.27 -12.46 -4.13
C LYS A 39 6.19 -13.68 -4.17
N GLY A 40 5.94 -14.71 -3.39
CA GLY A 40 6.75 -15.91 -3.31
C GLY A 40 7.71 -15.94 -2.14
N ALA A 41 8.41 -17.06 -1.99
CA ALA A 41 9.22 -17.38 -0.80
C ALA A 41 10.43 -16.45 -0.60
N ASN A 42 10.91 -15.77 -1.66
CA ASN A 42 12.08 -14.89 -1.60
C ASN A 42 11.73 -13.46 -1.18
N ARG A 43 10.47 -13.18 -0.91
CA ARG A 43 9.99 -11.87 -0.50
C ARG A 43 9.25 -11.97 0.84
N PRO A 44 9.26 -10.96 1.73
CA PRO A 44 9.92 -9.66 1.51
C PRO A 44 11.44 -9.75 1.74
N ILE A 45 12.17 -8.76 1.27
CA ILE A 45 13.59 -8.57 1.58
C ILE A 45 13.72 -7.96 2.97
N ILE A 46 12.87 -6.96 3.27
CA ILE A 46 12.85 -6.25 4.55
C ILE A 46 11.69 -6.77 5.40
N GLY A 47 11.97 -7.16 6.64
CA GLY A 47 10.96 -7.68 7.55
C GLY A 47 9.88 -6.66 7.90
N GLU A 48 8.71 -7.13 8.32
CA GLU A 48 7.54 -6.30 8.54
C GLU A 48 7.75 -5.22 9.62
N ALA A 49 8.48 -5.51 10.69
CA ALA A 49 8.75 -4.55 11.75
C ALA A 49 9.53 -3.34 11.21
N ASP A 50 10.56 -3.60 10.41
CA ASP A 50 11.38 -2.55 9.81
C ASP A 50 10.61 -1.80 8.73
N ARG A 51 9.82 -2.48 7.92
CA ARG A 51 8.98 -1.84 6.91
C ARG A 51 7.97 -0.90 7.55
N ALA A 52 7.34 -1.34 8.63
CA ALA A 52 6.40 -0.51 9.39
C ALA A 52 7.10 0.71 10.00
N LEU A 53 8.27 0.52 10.60
CA LEU A 53 9.04 1.61 11.20
C LEU A 53 9.40 2.69 10.17
N VAL A 54 9.89 2.28 9.01
CA VAL A 54 10.26 3.21 7.94
C VAL A 54 9.04 4.00 7.46
N LEU A 55 7.91 3.32 7.25
CA LEU A 55 6.67 3.98 6.84
C LEU A 55 6.17 4.97 7.90
N CYS A 56 6.20 4.58 9.17
CA CYS A 56 5.77 5.45 10.27
C CYS A 56 6.65 6.70 10.39
N SER A 57 7.87 6.66 9.88
CA SER A 57 8.80 7.79 9.93
C SER A 57 8.56 8.82 8.82
N LEU A 58 7.72 8.50 7.84
CA LEU A 58 7.38 9.43 6.76
C LEU A 58 6.38 10.46 7.26
N GLU A 59 6.62 11.72 6.90
CA GLU A 59 5.73 12.83 7.26
C GLU A 59 4.29 12.62 6.78
N SER A 60 4.14 12.01 5.60
CA SER A 60 2.82 11.78 4.97
C SER A 60 1.98 10.72 5.68
N VAL A 61 2.57 9.84 6.46
CA VAL A 61 1.89 8.67 7.04
C VAL A 61 1.51 8.94 8.49
N ASN A 62 0.22 8.80 8.79
CA ASN A 62 -0.29 8.98 10.15
C ASN A 62 -0.30 7.67 10.94
N SER A 63 -0.55 6.54 10.27
CA SER A 63 -0.68 5.24 10.93
C SER A 63 -0.38 4.11 9.97
N VAL A 64 0.16 3.01 10.51
CA VAL A 64 0.42 1.78 9.74
C VAL A 64 -0.29 0.63 10.45
N ILE A 65 -1.02 -0.17 9.68
CA ILE A 65 -1.71 -1.35 10.20
C ILE A 65 -1.28 -2.56 9.39
N LEU A 66 -0.78 -3.60 10.06
CA LEU A 66 -0.40 -4.85 9.41
C LEU A 66 -1.63 -5.72 9.16
N PHE A 67 -1.63 -6.45 8.05
CA PHE A 67 -2.63 -7.48 7.77
C PHE A 67 -1.96 -8.72 7.19
N ASP A 68 -2.49 -9.90 7.55
CA ASP A 68 -1.90 -11.20 7.19
C ASP A 68 -2.50 -11.83 5.93
N GLU A 69 -3.71 -11.42 5.55
CA GLU A 69 -4.42 -11.96 4.40
C GLU A 69 -3.73 -11.56 3.09
N ALA A 70 -4.04 -12.27 2.01
CA ALA A 70 -3.51 -11.93 0.69
C ALA A 70 -4.02 -10.58 0.19
N THR A 71 -5.22 -10.17 0.61
CA THR A 71 -5.84 -8.89 0.24
C THR A 71 -6.27 -8.11 1.48
N PRO A 72 -6.36 -6.77 1.40
CA PRO A 72 -6.76 -5.94 2.53
C PRO A 72 -8.29 -5.85 2.73
N LEU A 73 -9.08 -6.71 2.09
CA LEU A 73 -10.54 -6.57 2.07
C LEU A 73 -11.16 -6.52 3.47
N ASN A 74 -10.78 -7.45 4.36
CA ASN A 74 -11.32 -7.48 5.71
C ASN A 74 -10.98 -6.23 6.50
N LEU A 75 -9.75 -5.73 6.35
CA LEU A 75 -9.31 -4.51 7.00
C LEU A 75 -10.08 -3.29 6.48
N ILE A 76 -10.28 -3.19 5.17
CA ILE A 76 -11.06 -2.12 4.55
C ILE A 76 -12.49 -2.12 5.08
N LYS A 77 -13.11 -3.29 5.18
CA LYS A 77 -14.47 -3.43 5.71
C LYS A 77 -14.57 -3.04 7.19
N SER A 78 -13.52 -3.28 7.96
CA SER A 78 -13.46 -2.91 9.37
C SER A 78 -13.27 -1.42 9.59
N ILE A 79 -12.39 -0.81 8.82
CA ILE A 79 -12.07 0.62 8.95
C ILE A 79 -13.15 1.50 8.32
N LYS A 80 -13.73 1.06 7.21
CA LYS A 80 -14.68 1.84 6.40
C LYS A 80 -14.11 3.23 6.05
N PRO A 81 -12.97 3.28 5.34
CA PRO A 81 -12.35 4.56 5.03
C PRO A 81 -13.21 5.40 4.09
N ASN A 82 -13.03 6.71 4.17
CA ASN A 82 -13.70 7.63 3.26
C ASN A 82 -13.11 7.57 1.85
N VAL A 83 -11.79 7.35 1.77
CA VAL A 83 -11.06 7.28 0.51
C VAL A 83 -10.10 6.09 0.54
N LEU A 84 -10.06 5.35 -0.55
CA LEU A 84 -9.10 4.28 -0.77
C LEU A 84 -8.21 4.68 -1.94
N PHE A 85 -6.90 4.76 -1.72
CA PHE A 85 -5.94 5.08 -2.77
C PHE A 85 -5.30 3.83 -3.34
N LYS A 86 -5.10 3.84 -4.65
CA LYS A 86 -4.35 2.80 -5.36
C LYS A 86 -3.58 3.43 -6.52
N GLY A 87 -2.51 2.78 -6.97
CA GLY A 87 -1.78 3.23 -8.15
C GLY A 87 -2.63 3.12 -9.41
N ASN A 88 -2.38 3.97 -10.41
CA ASN A 88 -3.15 3.95 -11.65
C ASN A 88 -2.76 2.80 -12.60
N ASP A 89 -1.85 1.91 -12.19
CA ASP A 89 -1.61 0.61 -12.82
C ASP A 89 -2.77 -0.37 -12.57
N TYR A 90 -3.66 -0.03 -11.62
CA TYR A 90 -4.93 -0.73 -11.42
C TYR A 90 -6.07 0.00 -12.13
N THR A 91 -7.12 -0.74 -12.49
CA THR A 91 -8.38 -0.13 -12.93
C THR A 91 -9.36 -0.12 -11.76
N MET A 92 -10.37 0.74 -11.80
CA MET A 92 -11.39 0.80 -10.75
C MET A 92 -12.05 -0.56 -10.48
N LYS A 93 -12.19 -1.40 -11.50
CA LYS A 93 -12.76 -2.74 -11.37
C LYS A 93 -11.85 -3.71 -10.62
N ASN A 94 -10.53 -3.50 -10.71
CA ASN A 94 -9.54 -4.42 -10.15
C ASN A 94 -9.10 -4.03 -8.75
N VAL A 95 -9.54 -2.90 -8.22
CA VAL A 95 -9.18 -2.47 -6.87
C VAL A 95 -10.01 -3.24 -5.84
N VAL A 96 -9.31 -4.00 -4.99
CA VAL A 96 -9.96 -4.72 -3.88
C VAL A 96 -10.61 -3.71 -2.93
N GLY A 97 -11.86 -3.91 -2.61
CA GLY A 97 -12.62 -3.03 -1.73
C GLY A 97 -13.41 -1.94 -2.44
N ALA A 98 -13.18 -1.70 -3.74
CA ALA A 98 -13.89 -0.67 -4.48
C ALA A 98 -15.41 -0.84 -4.43
N LYS A 99 -15.89 -2.07 -4.58
CA LYS A 99 -17.31 -2.41 -4.52
C LYS A 99 -17.89 -2.16 -3.14
N GLU A 100 -17.16 -2.54 -2.10
CA GLU A 100 -17.59 -2.41 -0.72
C GLU A 100 -17.63 -0.94 -0.28
N MET A 101 -16.69 -0.13 -0.75
CA MET A 101 -16.62 1.30 -0.44
C MET A 101 -17.93 2.04 -0.73
N LYS A 102 -18.64 1.62 -1.76
CA LYS A 102 -19.94 2.22 -2.13
C LYS A 102 -20.99 2.09 -1.03
N LYS A 103 -20.92 1.04 -0.21
CA LYS A 103 -21.90 0.77 0.85
C LYS A 103 -21.91 1.84 1.94
N TRP A 104 -20.79 2.55 2.15
CA TRP A 104 -20.71 3.61 3.16
C TRP A 104 -20.33 4.97 2.56
N GLY A 105 -20.51 5.13 1.24
CA GLY A 105 -20.27 6.40 0.58
C GLY A 105 -18.80 6.75 0.37
N GLY A 106 -17.92 5.78 0.51
CA GLY A 106 -16.49 5.99 0.25
C GLY A 106 -16.18 6.01 -1.24
N LYS A 107 -14.99 6.48 -1.59
CA LYS A 107 -14.55 6.53 -2.98
C LYS A 107 -13.12 6.01 -3.14
N VAL A 108 -12.83 5.53 -4.35
CA VAL A 108 -11.48 5.09 -4.75
C VAL A 108 -10.85 6.18 -5.62
N ILE A 109 -9.61 6.52 -5.32
CA ILE A 109 -8.82 7.47 -6.11
C ILE A 109 -7.57 6.76 -6.61
N LEU A 110 -7.34 6.80 -7.92
CA LEU A 110 -6.13 6.26 -8.53
C LEU A 110 -5.08 7.36 -8.61
N ILE A 111 -3.87 7.06 -8.13
CA ILE A 111 -2.75 8.01 -8.13
C ILE A 111 -1.75 7.56 -9.18
N PRO A 112 -1.24 8.47 -10.05
CA PRO A 112 -0.24 8.12 -11.03
C PRO A 112 1.00 7.52 -10.39
N VAL A 113 1.45 6.36 -10.89
CA VAL A 113 2.70 5.73 -10.45
C VAL A 113 3.90 6.43 -11.09
N VAL A 114 5.02 6.48 -10.35
CA VAL A 114 6.26 7.08 -10.84
C VAL A 114 6.95 6.08 -11.77
N LYS A 115 7.12 6.44 -13.04
CA LYS A 115 7.76 5.58 -14.04
C LYS A 115 9.19 5.23 -13.63
N GLY A 116 9.58 3.99 -13.86
CA GLY A 116 10.93 3.51 -13.62
C GLY A 116 11.26 3.22 -12.16
N LYS A 117 10.34 3.44 -11.24
CA LYS A 117 10.54 3.21 -9.82
C LYS A 117 9.76 1.97 -9.39
N SER A 118 10.47 0.92 -9.02
CA SER A 118 9.85 -0.30 -8.45
C SER A 118 10.86 -1.08 -7.62
N THR A 119 10.36 -1.76 -6.59
CA THR A 119 11.16 -2.65 -5.75
C THR A 119 11.79 -3.78 -6.58
N THR A 120 11.03 -4.35 -7.50
CA THR A 120 11.52 -5.41 -8.39
C THR A 120 12.73 -4.94 -9.21
N LYS A 121 12.70 -3.72 -9.74
CA LYS A 121 13.82 -3.16 -10.50
C LYS A 121 15.05 -2.95 -9.63
N ILE A 122 14.87 -2.51 -8.39
CA ILE A 122 15.97 -2.35 -7.43
C ILE A 122 16.63 -3.70 -7.15
N ILE A 123 15.84 -4.73 -6.87
CA ILE A 123 16.34 -6.08 -6.60
C ILE A 123 17.13 -6.61 -7.80
N LYS A 124 16.64 -6.40 -9.02
CA LYS A 124 17.33 -6.83 -10.24
C LYS A 124 18.68 -6.14 -10.43
N LYS A 125 18.81 -4.89 -10.03
CA LYS A 125 20.09 -4.17 -10.12
C LYS A 125 21.13 -4.70 -9.15
N ILE A 126 20.72 -5.18 -7.99
CA ILE A 126 21.61 -5.73 -6.97
C ILE A 126 22.08 -7.13 -7.37
N ASN A 127 21.22 -7.92 -7.95
CA ASN A 127 21.53 -9.27 -8.43
C ASN A 127 22.12 -9.20 -9.84
#